data_12be7086246654f79b71ed879a8c7d00
#
_entry.id   12be7086246654f79b71ed879a8c7d00
#
_cell.length_a   1.000
_cell.length_b   1.000
_cell.length_c   1.000
_cell.angle_alpha   90.00
_cell.angle_beta   90.00
_cell.angle_gamma   90.00
#
_symmetry.space_group_name_H-M   'P 1'
#
loop_
_entity.id
_entity.type
_entity.pdbx_description
1 polymer ?
#
loop_
_entity_poly.entity_id
_entity_poly.type
_entity_poly.pdbx_seq_one_letter_code
_entity_poly.pdbx_strand_id
1 'polypeptide(L)'
;REAGVEQGDAVLVMQENTIRFVDAWLGIALLGAIQVPVNTEYRGEILRHQVKNSGARLMLIEAPFVDRLDALGDDRGAVEKLLVVEGDGSWENAFERAAELPEDLLPEVHEHDIVAIMYTSGTTGPSKGVRVAHAHAYMYANLAGQTLELVPGDVYYAPLPLFHIAGQWALVYACLQVGATAIVRRRFSTSEFWSV
;
A
#
# COMPACT_ATOMS: atom_id res chain seq x y z
N ARG A 1 3.30 11.46 10.49
CA ARG A 1 3.71 12.86 10.83
C ARG A 1 5.12 12.93 11.42
N GLU A 2 5.49 12.13 12.37
CA GLU A 2 6.87 12.09 12.92
C GLU A 2 7.93 11.86 11.82
N ALA A 3 7.57 11.16 10.75
CA ALA A 3 8.42 10.96 9.58
C ALA A 3 8.54 12.20 8.68
N GLY A 4 7.78 13.27 8.91
CA GLY A 4 7.74 14.50 8.10
C GLY A 4 6.90 14.37 6.85
N VAL A 5 5.92 13.44 6.81
CA VAL A 5 4.99 13.29 5.68
C VAL A 5 3.90 14.35 5.77
N GLU A 6 3.69 15.07 4.67
CA GLU A 6 2.65 16.08 4.49
C GLU A 6 1.60 15.62 3.46
N GLN A 7 0.47 16.33 3.44
CA GLN A 7 -0.59 16.08 2.44
C GLN A 7 -0.05 16.26 1.02
N GLY A 8 -0.33 15.29 0.15
CA GLY A 8 0.13 15.27 -1.23
C GLY A 8 1.51 14.67 -1.45
N ASP A 9 2.26 14.37 -0.39
CA ASP A 9 3.55 13.69 -0.51
C ASP A 9 3.38 12.25 -1.00
N ALA A 10 4.24 11.83 -1.93
CA ALA A 10 4.32 10.44 -2.34
C ALA A 10 5.14 9.61 -1.33
N VAL A 11 4.64 8.44 -0.97
CA VAL A 11 5.29 7.49 -0.06
C VAL A 11 5.38 6.13 -0.74
N LEU A 12 6.62 5.66 -1.00
CA LEU A 12 6.86 4.30 -1.50
C LEU A 12 6.60 3.26 -0.40
N VAL A 13 5.91 2.17 -0.75
CA VAL A 13 5.63 1.07 0.16
C VAL A 13 6.07 -0.25 -0.46
N MET A 14 7.16 -0.86 0.05
CA MET A 14 7.68 -2.14 -0.41
C MET A 14 7.62 -3.17 0.72
N GLN A 15 6.48 -3.82 0.82
CA GLN A 15 6.17 -4.80 1.85
C GLN A 15 5.42 -5.98 1.25
N GLU A 16 5.55 -7.16 1.88
CA GLU A 16 4.72 -8.31 1.56
C GLU A 16 3.27 -8.11 2.04
N ASN A 17 2.39 -9.05 1.68
CA ASN A 17 1.01 -9.04 2.13
C ASN A 17 0.94 -9.30 3.63
N THR A 18 0.81 -8.24 4.40
CA THR A 18 0.70 -8.27 5.86
C THR A 18 -0.32 -7.23 6.31
N ILE A 19 -0.79 -7.36 7.54
CA ILE A 19 -1.64 -6.32 8.15
C ILE A 19 -0.91 -4.97 8.16
N ARG A 20 0.41 -4.96 8.28
CA ARG A 20 1.24 -3.75 8.26
C ARG A 20 1.21 -3.00 6.93
N PHE A 21 1.08 -3.74 5.81
CA PHE A 21 0.84 -3.09 4.51
C PHE A 21 -0.50 -2.35 4.53
N VAL A 22 -1.54 -2.97 5.11
CA VAL A 22 -2.86 -2.36 5.24
C VAL A 22 -2.79 -1.12 6.14
N ASP A 23 -2.11 -1.22 7.27
CA ASP A 23 -1.90 -0.10 8.21
C ASP A 23 -1.15 1.05 7.55
N ALA A 24 -0.07 0.75 6.81
CA ALA A 24 0.69 1.75 6.07
C ALA A 24 -0.17 2.45 5.01
N TRP A 25 -0.95 1.69 4.24
CA TRP A 25 -1.86 2.22 3.25
C TRP A 25 -2.90 3.15 3.87
N LEU A 26 -3.61 2.69 4.91
CA LEU A 26 -4.65 3.48 5.59
C LEU A 26 -4.04 4.72 6.27
N GLY A 27 -2.88 4.57 6.93
CA GLY A 27 -2.18 5.68 7.56
C GLY A 27 -1.71 6.74 6.56
N ILE A 28 -1.21 6.34 5.38
CA ILE A 28 -0.84 7.27 4.30
C ILE A 28 -2.09 8.01 3.79
N ALA A 29 -3.20 7.28 3.58
CA ALA A 29 -4.45 7.88 3.13
C ALA A 29 -5.03 8.87 4.15
N LEU A 30 -4.99 8.56 5.45
CA LEU A 30 -5.43 9.46 6.53
C LEU A 30 -4.61 10.75 6.61
N LEU A 31 -3.35 10.73 6.21
CA LEU A 31 -2.50 11.93 6.11
C LEU A 31 -2.74 12.72 4.82
N GLY A 32 -3.66 12.28 3.95
CA GLY A 32 -3.82 12.87 2.62
C GLY A 32 -2.59 12.72 1.72
N ALA A 33 -1.68 11.80 2.08
CA ALA A 33 -0.50 11.48 1.29
C ALA A 33 -0.81 10.40 0.23
N ILE A 34 0.10 10.22 -0.71
CA ILE A 34 -0.10 9.38 -1.89
C ILE A 34 0.70 8.09 -1.74
N GLN A 35 0.03 6.96 -1.61
CA GLN A 35 0.68 5.66 -1.59
C GLN A 35 1.26 5.32 -2.97
N VAL A 36 2.51 4.84 -3.00
CA VAL A 36 3.14 4.27 -4.20
C VAL A 36 3.59 2.84 -3.88
N PRO A 37 2.70 1.85 -4.06
CA PRO A 37 3.03 0.47 -3.75
C PRO A 37 4.05 -0.08 -4.75
N VAL A 38 5.05 -0.80 -4.22
CA VAL A 38 6.16 -1.38 -4.99
C VAL A 38 6.06 -2.89 -4.96
N ASN A 39 6.14 -3.51 -6.13
CA ASN A 39 6.22 -4.97 -6.21
C ASN A 39 7.50 -5.46 -5.53
N THR A 40 7.34 -6.36 -4.56
CA THR A 40 8.45 -6.93 -3.77
C THR A 40 9.44 -7.76 -4.60
N GLU A 41 9.10 -8.12 -5.82
CA GLU A 41 10.02 -8.82 -6.74
C GLU A 41 10.88 -7.86 -7.58
N TYR A 42 10.61 -6.56 -7.56
CA TYR A 42 11.37 -5.59 -8.35
C TYR A 42 12.80 -5.42 -7.84
N ARG A 43 13.73 -5.32 -8.80
CA ARG A 43 15.17 -5.12 -8.60
C ARG A 43 15.77 -4.33 -9.76
N GLY A 44 16.97 -3.77 -9.59
CA GLY A 44 17.74 -3.11 -10.65
C GLY A 44 16.93 -2.03 -11.34
N GLU A 45 16.92 -2.02 -12.67
CA GLU A 45 16.33 -0.97 -13.50
C GLU A 45 14.82 -0.76 -13.29
N ILE A 46 14.06 -1.85 -13.06
CA ILE A 46 12.62 -1.74 -12.83
C ILE A 46 12.34 -1.02 -11.52
N LEU A 47 13.04 -1.40 -10.45
CA LEU A 47 12.93 -0.74 -9.15
C LEU A 47 13.41 0.72 -9.23
N ARG A 48 14.56 0.96 -9.86
CA ARG A 48 15.12 2.29 -10.07
C ARG A 48 14.13 3.21 -10.78
N HIS A 49 13.53 2.73 -11.87
CA HIS A 49 12.55 3.50 -12.63
C HIS A 49 11.38 3.93 -11.76
N GLN A 50 10.78 3.00 -10.98
CA GLN A 50 9.65 3.31 -10.14
C GLN A 50 10.02 4.29 -9.01
N VAL A 51 11.15 4.04 -8.33
CA VAL A 51 11.65 4.91 -7.25
C VAL A 51 11.89 6.34 -7.75
N LYS A 52 12.57 6.50 -8.89
CA LYS A 52 12.84 7.83 -9.48
C LYS A 52 11.58 8.53 -9.97
N ASN A 53 10.72 7.78 -10.67
CA ASN A 53 9.53 8.35 -11.30
C ASN A 53 8.45 8.74 -10.30
N SER A 54 8.41 8.09 -9.13
CA SER A 54 7.44 8.40 -8.07
C SER A 54 7.65 9.79 -7.45
N GLY A 55 8.89 10.30 -7.45
CA GLY A 55 9.27 11.52 -6.75
C GLY A 55 9.19 11.43 -5.22
N ALA A 56 8.98 10.24 -4.67
CA ALA A 56 8.84 10.02 -3.23
C ALA A 56 10.15 10.30 -2.48
N ARG A 57 10.04 11.00 -1.35
CA ARG A 57 11.17 11.28 -0.44
C ARG A 57 11.25 10.28 0.70
N LEU A 58 10.17 9.58 0.98
CA LEU A 58 10.07 8.54 2.01
C LEU A 58 9.74 7.18 1.39
N MET A 59 10.38 6.13 1.90
CA MET A 59 10.04 4.76 1.60
C MET A 59 9.83 3.95 2.88
N LEU A 60 8.67 3.29 2.98
CA LEU A 60 8.38 2.22 3.93
C LEU A 60 8.81 0.90 3.31
N ILE A 61 9.75 0.21 3.91
CA ILE A 61 10.34 -1.00 3.34
C ILE A 61 10.51 -2.09 4.40
N GLU A 62 10.14 -3.34 4.09
CA GLU A 62 10.50 -4.45 4.97
C GLU A 62 12.00 -4.76 4.90
N ALA A 63 12.58 -5.12 6.05
CA ALA A 63 14.02 -5.38 6.21
C ALA A 63 14.61 -6.33 5.12
N PRO A 64 13.95 -7.42 4.69
CA PRO A 64 14.48 -8.29 3.64
C PRO A 64 14.65 -7.65 2.26
N PHE A 65 14.09 -6.45 2.06
CA PHE A 65 14.15 -5.76 0.77
C PHE A 65 15.11 -4.56 0.74
N VAL A 66 15.66 -4.18 1.88
CA VAL A 66 16.58 -3.02 2.00
C VAL A 66 17.77 -3.14 1.05
N ASP A 67 18.39 -4.31 0.97
CA ASP A 67 19.52 -4.56 0.07
C ASP A 67 19.22 -4.26 -1.40
N ARG A 68 17.94 -4.39 -1.81
CA ARG A 68 17.51 -4.09 -3.20
C ARG A 68 17.54 -2.59 -3.48
N LEU A 69 17.19 -1.78 -2.49
CA LEU A 69 17.29 -0.32 -2.61
C LEU A 69 18.74 0.13 -2.51
N ASP A 70 19.53 -0.44 -1.58
CA ASP A 70 20.95 -0.13 -1.41
C ASP A 70 21.76 -0.45 -2.66
N ALA A 71 21.38 -1.52 -3.38
CA ALA A 71 22.01 -1.86 -4.66
C ALA A 71 21.79 -0.80 -5.78
N LEU A 72 20.87 0.15 -5.61
CA LEU A 72 20.71 1.28 -6.53
C LEU A 72 21.78 2.39 -6.29
N GLY A 73 22.49 2.36 -5.17
CA GLY A 73 23.49 3.36 -4.78
C GLY A 73 22.87 4.76 -4.72
N ASP A 74 23.57 5.74 -5.33
CA ASP A 74 23.10 7.14 -5.38
C ASP A 74 21.92 7.35 -6.32
N ASP A 75 21.54 6.34 -7.10
CA ASP A 75 20.50 6.43 -8.13
C ASP A 75 19.09 6.03 -7.62
N ARG A 76 18.83 6.31 -6.34
CA ARG A 76 17.54 6.05 -5.66
C ARG A 76 16.58 7.23 -5.68
N GLY A 77 16.70 8.09 -6.69
CA GLY A 77 15.79 9.22 -6.91
C GLY A 77 15.81 10.24 -5.78
N ALA A 78 14.62 10.67 -5.35
CA ALA A 78 14.43 11.65 -4.27
C ALA A 78 14.35 11.02 -2.86
N VAL A 79 14.52 9.69 -2.72
CA VAL A 79 14.39 9.00 -1.43
C VAL A 79 15.50 9.43 -0.47
N GLU A 80 15.12 10.17 0.56
CA GLU A 80 16.00 10.69 1.60
C GLU A 80 15.85 9.90 2.91
N LYS A 81 14.67 9.29 3.15
CA LYS A 81 14.32 8.65 4.40
C LYS A 81 13.76 7.25 4.19
N LEU A 82 14.26 6.30 4.97
CA LEU A 82 13.74 4.95 5.05
C LEU A 82 13.10 4.72 6.41
N LEU A 83 11.90 4.15 6.39
CA LEU A 83 11.31 3.52 7.56
C LEU A 83 11.35 2.01 7.33
N VAL A 84 12.28 1.36 8.01
CA VAL A 84 12.46 -0.08 7.90
C VAL A 84 11.50 -0.78 8.86
N VAL A 85 10.64 -1.61 8.31
CA VAL A 85 9.70 -2.41 9.07
C VAL A 85 10.41 -3.70 9.50
N GLU A 86 10.73 -3.79 10.80
CA GLU A 86 11.35 -4.97 11.40
C GLU A 86 10.33 -5.71 12.27
N GLY A 87 10.30 -7.06 12.17
CA GLY A 87 9.61 -7.96 13.10
C GLY A 87 8.16 -7.59 13.49
N ASP A 88 7.60 -8.23 14.50
CA ASP A 88 6.18 -8.09 14.89
C ASP A 88 5.90 -7.04 15.99
N GLY A 89 6.92 -6.37 16.55
CA GLY A 89 6.74 -5.59 17.77
C GLY A 89 6.66 -4.06 17.64
N SER A 90 7.11 -3.45 16.55
CA SER A 90 7.27 -1.98 16.50
C SER A 90 6.00 -1.20 16.13
N TRP A 91 5.01 -1.86 15.53
CA TRP A 91 3.78 -1.22 15.05
C TRP A 91 2.62 -1.23 16.05
N GLU A 92 2.57 -2.18 16.98
CA GLU A 92 1.54 -2.21 18.04
C GLU A 92 1.58 -0.92 18.87
N ASN A 93 2.76 -0.44 19.24
CA ASN A 93 2.94 0.82 19.95
C ASN A 93 2.61 2.08 19.12
N ALA A 94 2.77 2.02 17.80
CA ALA A 94 2.39 3.11 16.91
C ALA A 94 0.87 3.17 16.70
N PHE A 95 0.21 2.03 16.72
CA PHE A 95 -1.25 1.92 16.59
C PHE A 95 -1.98 2.46 17.83
N GLU A 96 -1.51 2.10 19.02
CA GLU A 96 -2.06 2.65 20.28
C GLU A 96 -1.92 4.17 20.33
N ARG A 97 -0.81 4.71 19.85
CA ARG A 97 -0.61 6.17 19.77
C ARG A 97 -1.45 6.85 18.70
N ALA A 98 -1.71 6.17 17.57
CA ALA A 98 -2.56 6.71 16.51
C ALA A 98 -4.04 6.80 16.93
N ALA A 99 -4.51 5.91 17.79
CA ALA A 99 -5.87 5.96 18.34
C ALA A 99 -6.13 7.21 19.22
N GLU A 100 -5.07 7.87 19.67
CA GLU A 100 -5.11 9.10 20.46
C GLU A 100 -4.91 10.37 19.62
N LEU A 101 -4.77 10.27 18.28
CA LEU A 101 -4.59 11.45 17.43
C LEU A 101 -5.90 12.27 17.41
N PRO A 102 -5.86 13.54 17.85
CA PRO A 102 -6.99 14.44 17.73
C PRO A 102 -7.43 14.60 16.27
N GLU A 103 -8.74 14.61 16.02
CA GLU A 103 -9.30 14.76 14.67
C GLU A 103 -8.83 16.06 13.96
N ASP A 104 -8.60 17.14 14.74
CA ASP A 104 -8.09 18.42 14.24
C ASP A 104 -6.66 18.36 13.69
N LEU A 105 -5.93 17.26 13.92
CA LEU A 105 -4.62 17.04 13.33
C LEU A 105 -4.68 16.37 11.94
N LEU A 106 -5.82 15.81 11.54
CA LEU A 106 -5.97 15.20 10.22
C LEU A 106 -6.23 16.30 9.17
N PRO A 107 -5.61 16.20 7.98
CA PRO A 107 -5.91 17.13 6.89
C PRO A 107 -7.31 16.91 6.35
N GLU A 108 -7.90 17.93 5.76
CA GLU A 108 -9.10 17.76 4.97
C GLU A 108 -8.75 17.04 3.66
N VAL A 109 -9.39 15.90 3.42
CA VAL A 109 -9.17 15.06 2.22
C VAL A 109 -10.45 14.98 1.43
N HIS A 110 -10.37 15.25 0.12
CA HIS A 110 -11.50 15.24 -0.80
C HIS A 110 -11.51 14.00 -1.69
N GLU A 111 -12.66 13.64 -2.21
CA GLU A 111 -12.86 12.48 -3.07
C GLU A 111 -12.02 12.52 -4.37
N HIS A 112 -11.66 13.70 -4.84
CA HIS A 112 -10.83 13.90 -6.04
C HIS A 112 -9.32 13.96 -5.75
N ASP A 113 -8.91 14.01 -4.48
CA ASP A 113 -7.49 13.95 -4.11
C ASP A 113 -6.88 12.59 -4.49
N ILE A 114 -5.59 12.60 -4.81
CA ILE A 114 -4.90 11.40 -5.22
C ILE A 114 -4.54 10.56 -3.99
N VAL A 115 -5.04 9.33 -3.91
CA VAL A 115 -4.75 8.38 -2.84
C VAL A 115 -3.57 7.47 -3.17
N ALA A 116 -3.35 7.19 -4.47
CA ALA A 116 -2.28 6.30 -4.87
C ALA A 116 -1.74 6.59 -6.29
N ILE A 117 -0.51 6.15 -6.53
CA ILE A 117 0.07 6.01 -7.87
C ILE A 117 0.35 4.52 -8.10
N MET A 118 -0.50 3.88 -8.92
CA MET A 118 -0.41 2.46 -9.25
C MET A 118 0.37 2.24 -10.53
N TYR A 119 1.45 1.45 -10.48
CA TYR A 119 2.27 1.19 -11.65
C TYR A 119 1.75 0.02 -12.47
N THR A 120 1.63 0.24 -13.78
CA THR A 120 1.22 -0.81 -14.73
C THR A 120 2.41 -1.67 -15.13
N SER A 121 2.14 -2.92 -15.53
CA SER A 121 3.18 -3.88 -15.94
C SER A 121 3.86 -3.56 -17.29
N GLY A 122 3.52 -2.45 -17.94
CA GLY A 122 4.12 -1.95 -19.19
C GLY A 122 4.37 -3.02 -20.25
N THR A 123 3.49 -3.15 -21.23
CA THR A 123 3.69 -4.10 -22.37
C THR A 123 4.59 -3.53 -23.47
N THR A 124 4.79 -2.21 -23.50
CA THR A 124 5.45 -1.48 -24.61
C THR A 124 6.50 -0.48 -24.14
N GLY A 125 7.08 -0.65 -22.96
CA GLY A 125 8.10 0.27 -22.41
C GLY A 125 8.11 0.29 -20.89
N PRO A 126 8.81 1.25 -20.27
CA PRO A 126 8.83 1.38 -18.81
C PRO A 126 7.42 1.47 -18.23
N SER A 127 7.22 0.88 -17.05
CA SER A 127 5.92 0.95 -16.35
C SER A 127 5.52 2.40 -16.08
N LYS A 128 4.21 2.68 -16.18
CA LYS A 128 3.65 4.02 -15.99
C LYS A 128 2.89 4.10 -14.69
N GLY A 129 3.11 5.16 -13.93
CA GLY A 129 2.35 5.46 -12.73
C GLY A 129 0.98 6.06 -13.07
N VAL A 130 -0.08 5.34 -12.74
CA VAL A 130 -1.46 5.82 -12.89
C VAL A 130 -1.88 6.49 -11.59
N ARG A 131 -2.22 7.77 -11.64
CA ARG A 131 -2.74 8.54 -10.49
C ARG A 131 -4.20 8.16 -10.25
N VAL A 132 -4.50 7.76 -9.04
CA VAL A 132 -5.83 7.27 -8.67
C VAL A 132 -6.38 8.13 -7.53
N ALA A 133 -7.60 8.67 -7.73
CA ALA A 133 -8.30 9.46 -6.71
C ALA A 133 -8.98 8.56 -5.67
N HIS A 134 -9.30 9.12 -4.49
CA HIS A 134 -10.06 8.43 -3.44
C HIS A 134 -11.40 7.88 -3.96
N ALA A 135 -12.16 8.68 -4.71
CA ALA A 135 -13.42 8.24 -5.31
C ALA A 135 -13.24 7.03 -6.22
N HIS A 136 -12.16 6.99 -7.03
CA HIS A 136 -11.89 5.86 -7.92
C HIS A 136 -11.58 4.58 -7.12
N ALA A 137 -10.71 4.67 -6.11
CA ALA A 137 -10.39 3.53 -5.24
C ALA A 137 -11.64 3.02 -4.50
N TYR A 138 -12.48 3.94 -3.97
CA TYR A 138 -13.74 3.62 -3.32
C TYR A 138 -14.70 2.89 -4.27
N MET A 139 -14.94 3.44 -5.46
CA MET A 139 -15.86 2.84 -6.44
C MET A 139 -15.36 1.47 -6.92
N TYR A 140 -14.05 1.32 -7.12
CA TYR A 140 -13.47 0.05 -7.53
C TYR A 140 -13.73 -1.04 -6.49
N ALA A 141 -13.53 -0.73 -5.21
CA ALA A 141 -13.80 -1.63 -4.10
C ALA A 141 -15.30 -1.93 -3.96
N ASN A 142 -16.16 -0.90 -4.08
CA ASN A 142 -17.61 -1.03 -3.99
C ASN A 142 -18.18 -1.95 -5.09
N LEU A 143 -17.77 -1.74 -6.34
CA LEU A 143 -18.19 -2.59 -7.46
C LEU A 143 -17.68 -4.03 -7.30
N ALA A 144 -16.46 -4.22 -6.79
CA ALA A 144 -15.96 -5.56 -6.50
C ALA A 144 -16.79 -6.25 -5.41
N GLY A 145 -17.11 -5.55 -4.31
CA GLY A 145 -17.97 -6.07 -3.24
C GLY A 145 -19.36 -6.45 -3.74
N GLN A 146 -19.98 -5.62 -4.58
CA GLN A 146 -21.26 -5.91 -5.20
C GLN A 146 -21.20 -7.13 -6.13
N THR A 147 -20.16 -7.22 -6.98
CA THR A 147 -19.97 -8.34 -7.91
C THR A 147 -19.77 -9.67 -7.17
N LEU A 148 -19.11 -9.63 -6.02
CA LEU A 148 -18.85 -10.77 -5.15
C LEU A 148 -20.02 -11.05 -4.18
N GLU A 149 -21.05 -10.19 -4.19
CA GLU A 149 -22.20 -10.26 -3.27
C GLU A 149 -21.79 -10.30 -1.80
N LEU A 150 -20.69 -9.59 -1.43
CA LEU A 150 -20.18 -9.56 -0.07
C LEU A 150 -21.18 -8.91 0.89
N VAL A 151 -21.36 -9.56 2.04
CA VAL A 151 -22.22 -9.08 3.12
C VAL A 151 -21.44 -9.03 4.46
N PRO A 152 -21.94 -8.27 5.46
CA PRO A 152 -21.34 -8.26 6.80
C PRO A 152 -21.24 -9.67 7.37
N GLY A 153 -20.06 -9.99 7.91
CA GLY A 153 -19.78 -11.31 8.51
C GLY A 153 -19.21 -12.35 7.56
N ASP A 154 -19.15 -12.08 6.26
CA ASP A 154 -18.43 -12.94 5.32
C ASP A 154 -16.93 -12.99 5.64
N VAL A 155 -16.32 -14.14 5.30
CA VAL A 155 -14.88 -14.32 5.38
C VAL A 155 -14.34 -14.53 3.97
N TYR A 156 -13.52 -13.60 3.51
CA TYR A 156 -12.99 -13.59 2.16
C TYR A 156 -11.47 -13.80 2.14
N TYR A 157 -11.02 -14.82 1.42
CA TYR A 157 -9.60 -15.10 1.25
C TYR A 157 -8.99 -14.19 0.17
N ALA A 158 -8.02 -13.35 0.55
CA ALA A 158 -7.35 -12.37 -0.30
C ALA A 158 -5.95 -12.85 -0.71
N PRO A 159 -5.82 -13.74 -1.73
CA PRO A 159 -4.53 -14.33 -2.10
C PRO A 159 -3.66 -13.43 -2.98
N LEU A 160 -4.25 -12.36 -3.55
CA LEU A 160 -3.54 -11.50 -4.49
C LEU A 160 -2.61 -10.51 -3.79
N PRO A 161 -1.51 -10.08 -4.45
CA PRO A 161 -0.59 -9.12 -3.87
C PRO A 161 -1.26 -7.78 -3.56
N LEU A 162 -1.00 -7.24 -2.34
CA LEU A 162 -1.54 -5.97 -1.90
C LEU A 162 -0.91 -4.76 -2.61
N PHE A 163 0.27 -4.90 -3.21
CA PHE A 163 0.84 -3.85 -4.06
C PHE A 163 0.08 -3.68 -5.39
N HIS A 164 -0.88 -4.56 -5.67
CA HIS A 164 -1.73 -4.51 -6.87
C HIS A 164 -3.17 -4.15 -6.50
N ILE A 165 -3.85 -3.38 -7.37
CA ILE A 165 -5.22 -2.89 -7.13
C ILE A 165 -6.20 -4.04 -6.81
N ALA A 166 -6.04 -5.20 -7.44
CA ALA A 166 -6.92 -6.34 -7.21
C ALA A 166 -6.82 -6.86 -5.77
N GLY A 167 -5.61 -7.04 -5.23
CA GLY A 167 -5.40 -7.46 -3.84
C GLY A 167 -5.84 -6.39 -2.85
N GLN A 168 -5.40 -5.16 -3.06
CA GLN A 168 -5.64 -4.06 -2.14
C GLN A 168 -7.09 -3.60 -2.14
N TRP A 169 -7.65 -3.28 -3.31
CA TRP A 169 -8.98 -2.63 -3.38
C TRP A 169 -10.12 -3.58 -3.67
N ALA A 170 -9.97 -4.51 -4.64
CA ALA A 170 -11.06 -5.42 -4.93
C ALA A 170 -11.30 -6.49 -3.84
N LEU A 171 -10.26 -6.79 -3.03
CA LEU A 171 -10.37 -7.79 -1.98
C LEU A 171 -10.44 -7.14 -0.60
N VAL A 172 -9.34 -6.54 -0.13
CA VAL A 172 -9.28 -6.03 1.25
C VAL A 172 -10.20 -4.83 1.46
N TYR A 173 -10.15 -3.81 0.58
CA TYR A 173 -10.99 -2.63 0.74
C TYR A 173 -12.48 -2.94 0.56
N ALA A 174 -12.84 -3.86 -0.34
CA ALA A 174 -14.22 -4.31 -0.47
C ALA A 174 -14.76 -4.93 0.83
N CYS A 175 -13.95 -5.79 1.49
CA CYS A 175 -14.31 -6.34 2.81
C CYS A 175 -14.48 -5.24 3.86
N LEU A 176 -13.57 -4.27 3.92
CA LEU A 176 -13.66 -3.14 4.87
C LEU A 176 -14.92 -2.31 4.68
N GLN A 177 -15.35 -2.07 3.41
CA GLN A 177 -16.56 -1.28 3.11
C GLN A 177 -17.83 -1.94 3.59
N VAL A 178 -17.92 -3.27 3.56
CA VAL A 178 -19.14 -4.00 3.92
C VAL A 178 -19.11 -4.60 5.34
N GLY A 179 -17.98 -4.53 6.04
CA GLY A 179 -17.84 -5.17 7.36
C GLY A 179 -17.61 -6.68 7.27
N ALA A 180 -17.04 -7.16 6.17
CA ALA A 180 -16.58 -8.53 6.02
C ALA A 180 -15.15 -8.71 6.53
N THR A 181 -14.71 -9.95 6.74
CA THR A 181 -13.35 -10.30 7.15
C THR A 181 -12.49 -10.65 5.94
N ALA A 182 -11.34 -9.98 5.78
CA ALA A 182 -10.35 -10.34 4.78
C ALA A 182 -9.24 -11.20 5.40
N ILE A 183 -9.03 -12.43 4.90
CA ILE A 183 -7.87 -13.25 5.26
C ILE A 183 -6.72 -12.91 4.32
N VAL A 184 -5.69 -12.26 4.84
CA VAL A 184 -4.49 -11.88 4.10
C VAL A 184 -3.37 -12.87 4.40
N ARG A 185 -2.83 -13.51 3.36
CA ARG A 185 -1.66 -14.39 3.46
C ARG A 185 -0.45 -13.69 2.86
N ARG A 186 0.70 -13.86 3.51
CA ARG A 186 1.97 -13.24 3.10
C ARG A 186 2.31 -13.51 1.63
N ARG A 187 2.07 -14.76 1.18
CA ARG A 187 2.27 -15.19 -0.22
C ARG A 187 1.18 -16.15 -0.64
N PHE A 188 0.85 -16.15 -1.91
CA PHE A 188 0.00 -17.17 -2.50
C PHE A 188 0.74 -18.52 -2.56
N SER A 189 0.06 -19.58 -2.14
CA SER A 189 0.55 -20.97 -2.23
C SER A 189 -0.55 -21.84 -2.81
N THR A 190 -0.28 -22.46 -3.95
CA THR A 190 -1.24 -23.39 -4.60
C THR A 190 -1.47 -24.65 -3.76
N SER A 191 -0.45 -25.13 -3.05
CA SER A 191 -0.54 -26.32 -2.20
C SER A 191 -1.33 -26.09 -0.92
N GLU A 192 -1.39 -24.85 -0.44
CA GLU A 192 -2.07 -24.48 0.80
C GLU A 192 -3.43 -23.80 0.58
N PHE A 193 -3.79 -23.52 -0.68
CA PHE A 193 -4.99 -22.75 -1.01
C PHE A 193 -6.28 -23.29 -0.39
N TRP A 194 -6.44 -24.62 -0.38
CA TRP A 194 -7.64 -25.28 0.14
C TRP A 194 -7.57 -25.64 1.63
N SER A 195 -6.46 -25.30 2.30
CA SER A 195 -6.26 -25.57 3.74
C SER A 195 -6.37 -24.31 4.61
N VAL A 196 -6.79 -23.21 4.03
CA VAL A 196 -6.94 -21.90 4.71
C VAL A 196 -8.34 -21.77 5.32
#